data_30f8475f0d583883c6d21a6bba4f3223
#
_entry.id   30f8475f0d583883c6d21a6bba4f3223
#
_cell.length_a   1.000
_cell.length_b   1.000
_cell.length_c   1.000
_cell.angle_alpha   90.00
_cell.angle_beta   90.00
_cell.angle_gamma   90.00
#
_symmetry.space_group_name_H-M   'P 1'
#
loop_
_entity.id
_entity.type
_entity.pdbx_description
1 polymer ?
#
loop_
_entity_poly.entity_id
_entity_poly.type
_entity_poly.pdbx_seq_one_letter_code
_entity_poly.pdbx_strand_id
1 'polypeptide(L)'
;MLKEMKQSPSEMARRFLVFSLCLVFMGFGVACMIKSALGVSPISSLPYTFSLLFTGITVGGWTALLNLLMIILQPMLKSGIPKKLLFLQAGMTIVFGYFIDLSLEFLAPLVLTAYIGQAAMLFAGCTIMAFGIYLGIIARITLLPMDALLQVVSERLGKPYTSVKIVSDLGMTITSAVLCLVFIGELAAVREGTLITAFFCGSEIKFFSTYLKSLTYLLLPENLIQKEREKQELPKVSEQHFVLTVSHEYGSGGRTIARRIAHELGLPYYDTEIIKMAAERSDFAEEYLKEHEEKISSTALYRLFDWYTGALPGNQRPVQEQIFQLEAKVIQEVAAKDSCVIVGRLANYILQKHRNSLHI
;
A
#
# COMPACT_ATOMS: atom_id res chain seq x y z
N MET A 1 -5.56 -10.61 9.22
CA MET A 1 -6.60 -10.98 10.17
C MET A 1 -6.51 -10.06 11.39
N LEU A 2 -7.45 -9.14 11.57
CA LEU A 2 -7.51 -8.27 12.73
C LEU A 2 -7.82 -9.14 13.94
N LYS A 3 -6.78 -9.54 14.69
CA LYS A 3 -6.96 -10.03 16.05
C LYS A 3 -7.72 -8.94 16.79
N GLU A 4 -8.90 -9.27 17.31
CA GLU A 4 -9.79 -8.37 18.05
C GLU A 4 -9.06 -7.76 19.25
N MET A 5 -8.33 -6.67 18.98
CA MET A 5 -8.01 -5.76 20.06
C MET A 5 -9.34 -5.10 20.46
N LYS A 6 -9.72 -5.21 21.71
CA LYS A 6 -10.82 -4.44 22.31
C LYS A 6 -10.48 -2.96 22.15
N GLN A 7 -10.84 -2.39 21.00
CA GLN A 7 -10.72 -0.95 20.78
C GLN A 7 -11.75 -0.25 21.67
N SER A 8 -11.35 0.80 22.33
CA SER A 8 -12.28 1.58 23.13
C SER A 8 -13.31 2.24 22.21
N PRO A 9 -14.57 2.43 22.64
CA PRO A 9 -15.57 3.12 21.82
C PRO A 9 -15.13 4.52 21.37
N SER A 10 -14.34 5.22 22.18
CA SER A 10 -13.78 6.53 21.88
C SER A 10 -12.69 6.48 20.78
N GLU A 11 -11.89 5.42 20.79
CA GLU A 11 -10.91 5.16 19.71
C GLU A 11 -11.61 4.90 18.38
N MET A 12 -12.61 4.04 18.39
CA MET A 12 -13.40 3.71 17.21
C MET A 12 -14.05 4.98 16.63
N ALA A 13 -14.66 5.81 17.46
CA ALA A 13 -15.27 7.07 17.03
C ALA A 13 -14.27 8.02 16.40
N ARG A 14 -13.06 8.17 16.97
CA ARG A 14 -11.98 8.99 16.37
C ARG A 14 -11.52 8.44 15.02
N ARG A 15 -11.35 7.14 14.91
CA ARG A 15 -10.98 6.48 13.64
C ARG A 15 -12.03 6.72 12.57
N PHE A 16 -13.32 6.58 12.90
CA PHE A 16 -14.42 6.87 11.99
C PHE A 16 -14.46 8.36 11.58
N LEU A 17 -14.20 9.27 12.49
CA LEU A 17 -14.13 10.71 12.19
C LEU A 17 -12.98 11.01 11.21
N VAL A 18 -11.78 10.49 11.48
CA VAL A 18 -10.63 10.66 10.58
C VAL A 18 -10.90 10.04 9.21
N PHE A 19 -11.56 8.88 9.17
CA PHE A 19 -11.92 8.24 7.90
C PHE A 19 -13.01 9.02 7.15
N SER A 20 -13.97 9.64 7.84
CA SER A 20 -14.96 10.51 7.21
C SER A 20 -14.29 11.73 6.58
N LEU A 21 -13.33 12.35 7.27
CA LEU A 21 -12.50 13.42 6.71
C LEU A 21 -11.71 12.94 5.47
N CYS A 22 -11.17 11.72 5.48
CA CYS A 22 -10.55 11.13 4.30
C CYS A 22 -11.49 11.17 3.10
N LEU A 23 -12.74 10.72 3.24
CA LEU A 23 -13.71 10.69 2.12
C LEU A 23 -14.03 12.10 1.61
N VAL A 24 -14.15 13.09 2.49
CA VAL A 24 -14.37 14.50 2.11
C VAL A 24 -13.18 15.02 1.28
N PHE A 25 -11.96 14.89 1.79
CA PHE A 25 -10.76 15.38 1.09
C PHE A 25 -10.54 14.65 -0.24
N MET A 26 -10.75 13.34 -0.28
CA MET A 26 -10.64 12.57 -1.52
C MET A 26 -11.69 13.01 -2.54
N GLY A 27 -12.96 13.17 -2.13
CA GLY A 27 -14.05 13.61 -3.01
C GLY A 27 -13.78 15.01 -3.57
N PHE A 28 -13.32 15.94 -2.73
CA PHE A 28 -12.97 17.30 -3.15
C PHE A 28 -11.75 17.29 -4.10
N GLY A 29 -10.73 16.47 -3.82
CA GLY A 29 -9.58 16.30 -4.71
C GLY A 29 -9.97 15.81 -6.10
N VAL A 30 -10.85 14.79 -6.18
CA VAL A 30 -11.39 14.29 -7.46
C VAL A 30 -12.15 15.38 -8.20
N ALA A 31 -13.00 16.15 -7.49
CA ALA A 31 -13.76 17.26 -8.11
C ALA A 31 -12.82 18.36 -8.66
N CYS A 32 -11.74 18.71 -7.94
CA CYS A 32 -10.72 19.64 -8.43
C CYS A 32 -10.04 19.13 -9.71
N MET A 33 -9.67 17.84 -9.78
CA MET A 33 -9.08 17.26 -10.99
C MET A 33 -10.05 17.30 -12.17
N ILE A 34 -11.33 16.99 -11.97
CA ILE A 34 -12.35 17.10 -13.02
C ILE A 34 -12.47 18.53 -13.53
N LYS A 35 -12.51 19.51 -12.60
CA LYS A 35 -12.60 20.94 -12.93
C LYS A 35 -11.34 21.50 -13.60
N SER A 36 -10.19 20.86 -13.43
CA SER A 36 -8.97 21.25 -14.14
C SER A 36 -9.04 21.01 -15.65
N ALA A 37 -9.91 20.10 -16.11
CA ALA A 37 -10.05 19.68 -17.51
C ALA A 37 -8.76 19.15 -18.15
N LEU A 38 -7.74 18.77 -17.33
CA LEU A 38 -6.47 18.18 -17.78
C LEU A 38 -6.41 16.65 -17.60
N GLY A 39 -7.54 16.04 -17.26
CA GLY A 39 -7.66 14.61 -16.95
C GLY A 39 -7.70 14.35 -15.44
N VAL A 40 -8.11 13.17 -15.08
CA VAL A 40 -8.29 12.73 -13.68
C VAL A 40 -7.38 11.56 -13.33
N SER A 41 -7.36 11.15 -12.06
CA SER A 41 -6.59 9.98 -11.65
C SER A 41 -7.06 8.71 -12.36
N PRO A 42 -6.20 7.71 -12.60
CA PRO A 42 -6.55 6.46 -13.28
C PRO A 42 -7.82 5.81 -12.74
N ILE A 43 -7.94 5.71 -11.42
CA ILE A 43 -9.11 5.09 -10.76
C ILE A 43 -10.41 5.88 -10.96
N SER A 44 -10.32 7.21 -11.11
CA SER A 44 -11.47 8.09 -11.32
C SER A 44 -11.82 8.27 -12.80
N SER A 45 -10.95 7.83 -13.72
CA SER A 45 -11.13 8.04 -15.16
C SER A 45 -12.36 7.31 -15.70
N LEU A 46 -12.57 6.07 -15.28
CA LEU A 46 -13.66 5.24 -15.76
C LEU A 46 -15.04 5.73 -15.26
N PRO A 47 -15.26 6.01 -13.95
CA PRO A 47 -16.49 6.63 -13.46
C PRO A 47 -16.80 7.96 -14.14
N TYR A 48 -15.77 8.81 -14.35
CA TYR A 48 -15.95 10.09 -15.02
C TYR A 48 -16.33 9.91 -16.48
N THR A 49 -15.69 9.00 -17.22
CA THR A 49 -16.08 8.67 -18.60
C THR A 49 -17.52 8.20 -18.69
N PHE A 50 -17.96 7.32 -17.78
CA PHE A 50 -19.35 6.87 -17.77
C PHE A 50 -20.35 8.00 -17.48
N SER A 51 -20.00 8.96 -16.63
CA SER A 51 -20.88 10.12 -16.38
C SER A 51 -20.99 11.05 -17.60
N LEU A 52 -19.97 11.12 -18.45
CA LEU A 52 -20.02 11.86 -19.71
C LEU A 52 -20.87 11.14 -20.76
N LEU A 53 -20.82 9.80 -20.79
CA LEU A 53 -21.59 8.98 -21.74
C LEU A 53 -23.06 8.82 -21.34
N PHE A 54 -23.32 8.71 -20.04
CA PHE A 54 -24.65 8.45 -19.48
C PHE A 54 -25.02 9.56 -18.49
N THR A 55 -25.55 10.65 -19.02
CA THR A 55 -25.85 11.88 -18.26
C THR A 55 -26.93 11.75 -17.20
N GLY A 56 -27.62 10.60 -17.13
CA GLY A 56 -28.65 10.31 -16.11
C GLY A 56 -28.08 9.94 -14.73
N ILE A 57 -26.76 9.69 -14.63
CA ILE A 57 -26.10 9.32 -13.38
C ILE A 57 -24.88 10.22 -13.21
N THR A 58 -24.73 10.78 -12.00
CA THR A 58 -23.62 11.68 -11.65
C THR A 58 -22.27 10.95 -11.58
N VAL A 59 -21.17 11.69 -11.54
CA VAL A 59 -19.81 11.13 -11.33
C VAL A 59 -19.75 10.34 -10.04
N GLY A 60 -20.28 10.90 -8.95
CA GLY A 60 -20.33 10.21 -7.66
C GLY A 60 -21.20 8.96 -7.70
N GLY A 61 -22.34 9.01 -8.41
CA GLY A 61 -23.20 7.85 -8.64
C GLY A 61 -22.48 6.72 -9.38
N TRP A 62 -21.77 7.01 -10.48
CA TRP A 62 -20.96 6.02 -11.19
C TRP A 62 -19.80 5.49 -10.37
N THR A 63 -19.15 6.36 -9.58
CA THR A 63 -18.09 5.94 -8.63
C THR A 63 -18.66 4.96 -7.61
N ALA A 64 -19.84 5.24 -7.06
CA ALA A 64 -20.50 4.34 -6.11
C ALA A 64 -20.88 3.00 -6.76
N LEU A 65 -21.46 3.02 -7.98
CA LEU A 65 -21.85 1.80 -8.69
C LEU A 65 -20.66 0.90 -9.02
N LEU A 66 -19.57 1.47 -9.54
CA LEU A 66 -18.36 0.70 -9.86
C LEU A 66 -17.71 0.13 -8.58
N ASN A 67 -17.64 0.91 -7.52
CA ASN A 67 -17.13 0.42 -6.24
C ASN A 67 -18.02 -0.68 -5.63
N LEU A 68 -19.36 -0.59 -5.75
CA LEU A 68 -20.27 -1.65 -5.32
C LEU A 68 -20.04 -2.94 -6.13
N LEU A 69 -19.81 -2.83 -7.43
CA LEU A 69 -19.44 -3.96 -8.28
C LEU A 69 -18.13 -4.61 -7.76
N MET A 70 -17.10 -3.79 -7.43
CA MET A 70 -15.85 -4.29 -6.88
C MET A 70 -16.07 -5.00 -5.53
N ILE A 71 -16.97 -4.50 -4.68
CA ILE A 71 -17.32 -5.14 -3.40
C ILE A 71 -17.97 -6.52 -3.63
N ILE A 72 -18.83 -6.65 -4.63
CA ILE A 72 -19.50 -7.92 -4.98
C ILE A 72 -18.48 -8.94 -5.52
N LEU A 73 -17.48 -8.49 -6.27
CA LEU A 73 -16.45 -9.37 -6.82
C LEU A 73 -15.49 -9.92 -5.76
N GLN A 74 -15.26 -9.20 -4.65
CA GLN A 74 -14.35 -9.66 -3.58
C GLN A 74 -14.69 -11.05 -3.04
N PRO A 75 -15.94 -11.35 -2.55
CA PRO A 75 -16.27 -12.66 -2.02
C PRO A 75 -16.36 -13.76 -3.09
N MET A 76 -16.55 -13.39 -4.37
CA MET A 76 -16.49 -14.36 -5.47
C MET A 76 -15.07 -14.85 -5.73
N LEU A 77 -14.08 -14.01 -5.49
CA LEU A 77 -12.68 -14.34 -5.70
C LEU A 77 -12.01 -14.95 -4.46
N LYS A 78 -12.44 -14.57 -3.26
CA LYS A 78 -11.90 -15.08 -1.99
C LYS A 78 -13.04 -15.35 -1.00
N SER A 79 -13.13 -16.60 -0.55
CA SER A 79 -14.07 -16.98 0.52
C SER A 79 -13.61 -16.46 1.88
N GLY A 80 -14.56 -16.28 2.81
CA GLY A 80 -14.26 -15.94 4.20
C GLY A 80 -14.07 -14.45 4.52
N ILE A 81 -14.35 -13.55 3.56
CA ILE A 81 -14.35 -12.11 3.84
C ILE A 81 -15.55 -11.79 4.78
N PRO A 82 -15.33 -11.12 5.93
CA PRO A 82 -16.40 -10.80 6.87
C PRO A 82 -17.49 -9.93 6.22
N LYS A 83 -18.75 -10.37 6.26
CA LYS A 83 -19.87 -9.59 5.70
C LYS A 83 -19.94 -8.17 6.26
N LYS A 84 -19.63 -7.99 7.56
CA LYS A 84 -19.56 -6.66 8.20
C LYS A 84 -18.62 -5.70 7.48
N LEU A 85 -17.48 -6.21 6.99
CA LEU A 85 -16.51 -5.39 6.25
C LEU A 85 -17.07 -4.95 4.90
N LEU A 86 -17.75 -5.85 4.17
CA LEU A 86 -18.38 -5.53 2.88
C LEU A 86 -19.49 -4.49 3.05
N PHE A 87 -20.33 -4.61 4.08
CA PHE A 87 -21.35 -3.61 4.39
C PHE A 87 -20.75 -2.26 4.75
N LEU A 88 -19.67 -2.26 5.52
CA LEU A 88 -18.95 -1.03 5.85
C LEU A 88 -18.39 -0.35 4.60
N GLN A 89 -17.72 -1.10 3.71
CA GLN A 89 -17.23 -0.60 2.42
C GLN A 89 -18.37 -0.04 1.56
N ALA A 90 -19.53 -0.71 1.51
CA ALA A 90 -20.67 -0.25 0.73
C ALA A 90 -21.23 1.09 1.26
N GLY A 91 -21.41 1.22 2.57
CA GLY A 91 -21.86 2.47 3.18
C GLY A 91 -20.88 3.62 2.92
N MET A 92 -19.58 3.39 3.10
CA MET A 92 -18.54 4.40 2.86
C MET A 92 -18.43 4.81 1.38
N THR A 93 -18.65 3.88 0.47
CA THR A 93 -18.64 4.13 -0.97
C THR A 93 -19.76 5.07 -1.40
N ILE A 94 -20.97 4.90 -0.86
CA ILE A 94 -22.11 5.79 -1.12
C ILE A 94 -21.81 7.19 -0.60
N VAL A 95 -21.27 7.30 0.62
CA VAL A 95 -20.88 8.58 1.22
C VAL A 95 -19.78 9.25 0.40
N PHE A 96 -18.80 8.49 -0.10
CA PHE A 96 -17.75 9.00 -0.96
C PHE A 96 -18.29 9.58 -2.27
N GLY A 97 -19.19 8.84 -2.95
CA GLY A 97 -19.86 9.33 -4.15
C GLY A 97 -20.63 10.62 -3.91
N TYR A 98 -21.36 10.71 -2.80
CA TYR A 98 -22.06 11.92 -2.41
C TYR A 98 -21.12 13.13 -2.23
N PHE A 99 -19.95 12.93 -1.59
CA PHE A 99 -18.97 14.01 -1.43
C PHE A 99 -18.32 14.43 -2.74
N ILE A 100 -18.15 13.54 -3.72
CA ILE A 100 -17.70 13.93 -5.06
C ILE A 100 -18.73 14.87 -5.70
N ASP A 101 -20.01 14.50 -5.70
CA ASP A 101 -21.06 15.30 -6.32
C ASP A 101 -21.25 16.65 -5.63
N LEU A 102 -21.28 16.68 -4.30
CA LEU A 102 -21.33 17.90 -3.52
C LEU A 102 -20.16 18.83 -3.81
N SER A 103 -18.96 18.27 -3.96
CA SER A 103 -17.75 19.04 -4.28
C SER A 103 -17.79 19.60 -5.70
N LEU A 104 -18.33 18.83 -6.67
CA LEU A 104 -18.53 19.30 -8.04
C LEU A 104 -19.56 20.42 -8.12
N GLU A 105 -20.64 20.32 -7.33
CA GLU A 105 -21.64 21.38 -7.23
C GLU A 105 -21.04 22.66 -6.60
N PHE A 106 -20.27 22.52 -5.53
CA PHE A 106 -19.56 23.64 -4.91
C PHE A 106 -18.58 24.33 -5.87
N LEU A 107 -17.89 23.56 -6.71
CA LEU A 107 -16.96 24.06 -7.71
C LEU A 107 -17.65 24.43 -9.04
N ALA A 108 -18.98 24.30 -9.17
CA ALA A 108 -19.71 24.58 -10.39
C ALA A 108 -19.43 25.98 -10.96
N PRO A 109 -19.43 27.07 -10.14
CA PRO A 109 -19.22 28.43 -10.66
C PRO A 109 -17.79 28.69 -11.12
N LEU A 110 -16.82 27.82 -10.78
CA LEU A 110 -15.43 28.02 -11.16
C LEU A 110 -15.21 27.60 -12.62
N VAL A 111 -14.86 28.55 -13.47
CA VAL A 111 -14.50 28.32 -14.88
C VAL A 111 -13.04 28.69 -15.09
N LEU A 112 -12.20 27.71 -15.45
CA LEU A 112 -10.77 27.86 -15.67
C LEU A 112 -10.49 27.86 -17.19
N THR A 113 -10.16 29.04 -17.73
CA THR A 113 -9.84 29.20 -19.17
C THR A 113 -8.34 29.17 -19.43
N ALA A 114 -7.51 29.62 -18.48
CA ALA A 114 -6.07 29.65 -18.63
C ALA A 114 -5.44 28.30 -18.22
N TYR A 115 -4.55 27.76 -19.06
CA TYR A 115 -3.85 26.50 -18.81
C TYR A 115 -3.10 26.49 -17.45
N ILE A 116 -2.49 27.61 -17.06
CA ILE A 116 -1.82 27.75 -15.76
C ILE A 116 -2.81 27.54 -14.61
N GLY A 117 -4.03 28.11 -14.72
CA GLY A 117 -5.08 27.91 -13.73
C GLY A 117 -5.57 26.46 -13.68
N GLN A 118 -5.70 25.82 -14.83
CA GLN A 118 -6.04 24.41 -14.94
C GLN A 118 -4.96 23.53 -14.29
N ALA A 119 -3.67 23.79 -14.59
CA ALA A 119 -2.55 23.07 -14.00
C ALA A 119 -2.50 23.26 -12.47
N ALA A 120 -2.64 24.50 -11.98
CA ALA A 120 -2.68 24.79 -10.55
C ALA A 120 -3.83 24.03 -9.84
N MET A 121 -5.02 23.98 -10.48
CA MET A 121 -6.17 23.24 -9.96
C MET A 121 -5.94 21.73 -9.94
N LEU A 122 -5.26 21.17 -10.96
CA LEU A 122 -4.87 19.78 -11.01
C LEU A 122 -3.94 19.42 -9.86
N PHE A 123 -2.87 20.19 -9.66
CA PHE A 123 -1.93 19.96 -8.57
C PHE A 123 -2.58 20.12 -7.18
N ALA A 124 -3.42 21.14 -6.99
CA ALA A 124 -4.20 21.28 -5.78
C ALA A 124 -5.10 20.06 -5.52
N GLY A 125 -5.79 19.58 -6.56
CA GLY A 125 -6.62 18.37 -6.50
C GLY A 125 -5.81 17.14 -6.11
N CYS A 126 -4.61 16.96 -6.70
CA CYS A 126 -3.68 15.86 -6.34
C CYS A 126 -3.29 15.92 -4.86
N THR A 127 -2.85 17.08 -4.41
CA THR A 127 -2.39 17.29 -3.02
C THR A 127 -3.52 17.03 -2.02
N ILE A 128 -4.71 17.55 -2.29
CA ILE A 128 -5.90 17.35 -1.44
C ILE A 128 -6.29 15.85 -1.42
N MET A 129 -6.31 15.19 -2.57
CA MET A 129 -6.62 13.76 -2.66
C MET A 129 -5.57 12.92 -1.94
N ALA A 130 -4.28 13.20 -2.13
CA ALA A 130 -3.18 12.52 -1.46
C ALA A 130 -3.24 12.67 0.06
N PHE A 131 -3.60 13.87 0.55
CA PHE A 131 -3.83 14.11 1.97
C PHE A 131 -5.03 13.30 2.48
N GLY A 132 -6.13 13.23 1.72
CA GLY A 132 -7.28 12.38 2.02
C GLY A 132 -6.88 10.90 2.13
N ILE A 133 -6.12 10.38 1.17
CA ILE A 133 -5.60 9.00 1.19
C ILE A 133 -4.73 8.77 2.43
N TYR A 134 -3.84 9.71 2.78
CA TYR A 134 -3.03 9.66 3.99
C TYR A 134 -3.90 9.54 5.26
N LEU A 135 -4.99 10.31 5.38
CA LEU A 135 -5.93 10.19 6.49
C LEU A 135 -6.59 8.81 6.54
N GLY A 136 -6.96 8.24 5.38
CA GLY A 136 -7.50 6.89 5.28
C GLY A 136 -6.52 5.83 5.77
N ILE A 137 -5.25 5.98 5.41
CA ILE A 137 -4.16 5.08 5.84
C ILE A 137 -4.00 5.09 7.36
N ILE A 138 -3.98 6.26 7.99
CA ILE A 138 -3.81 6.35 9.45
C ILE A 138 -5.04 5.91 10.22
N ALA A 139 -6.24 6.06 9.65
CA ALA A 139 -7.50 5.63 10.29
C ALA A 139 -7.59 4.11 10.45
N ARG A 140 -7.01 3.32 9.55
CA ARG A 140 -6.96 1.84 9.59
C ARG A 140 -8.33 1.18 9.80
N ILE A 141 -9.39 1.69 9.17
CA ILE A 141 -10.74 1.11 9.28
C ILE A 141 -10.94 0.05 8.21
N THR A 142 -10.82 0.42 6.95
CA THR A 142 -10.97 -0.47 5.79
C THR A 142 -10.19 0.08 4.60
N LEU A 143 -9.94 -0.80 3.64
CA LEU A 143 -9.47 -0.42 2.32
C LEU A 143 -10.63 0.13 1.49
N LEU A 144 -10.31 1.00 0.55
CA LEU A 144 -11.23 1.35 -0.52
C LEU A 144 -11.57 0.09 -1.34
N PRO A 145 -12.80 -0.02 -1.88
CA PRO A 145 -13.26 -1.25 -2.52
C PRO A 145 -12.35 -1.74 -3.64
N MET A 146 -11.81 -0.81 -4.45
CA MET A 146 -10.90 -1.14 -5.52
C MET A 146 -9.58 -1.72 -4.98
N ASP A 147 -8.96 -1.07 -3.99
CA ASP A 147 -7.70 -1.55 -3.41
C ASP A 147 -7.89 -2.89 -2.69
N ALA A 148 -9.04 -3.09 -2.03
CA ALA A 148 -9.40 -4.36 -1.40
C ALA A 148 -9.56 -5.49 -2.43
N LEU A 149 -10.21 -5.20 -3.58
CA LEU A 149 -10.32 -6.17 -4.68
C LEU A 149 -8.94 -6.50 -5.25
N LEU A 150 -8.11 -5.49 -5.52
CA LEU A 150 -6.77 -5.71 -6.06
C LEU A 150 -5.88 -6.52 -5.11
N GLN A 151 -6.05 -6.35 -3.81
CA GLN A 151 -5.37 -7.20 -2.83
C GLN A 151 -5.82 -8.65 -2.95
N VAL A 152 -7.12 -8.92 -3.04
CA VAL A 152 -7.65 -10.28 -3.23
C VAL A 152 -7.14 -10.89 -4.53
N VAL A 153 -7.12 -10.12 -5.62
CA VAL A 153 -6.57 -10.58 -6.92
C VAL A 153 -5.08 -10.87 -6.82
N SER A 154 -4.31 -10.01 -6.15
CA SER A 154 -2.88 -10.18 -5.89
C SER A 154 -2.60 -11.50 -5.16
N GLU A 155 -3.33 -11.77 -4.08
CA GLU A 155 -3.21 -13.01 -3.30
C GLU A 155 -3.58 -14.24 -4.14
N ARG A 156 -4.64 -14.17 -4.94
CA ARG A 156 -5.09 -15.30 -5.79
C ARG A 156 -4.13 -15.61 -6.94
N LEU A 157 -3.53 -14.59 -7.55
CA LEU A 157 -2.57 -14.73 -8.65
C LEU A 157 -1.15 -15.01 -8.16
N GLY A 158 -0.86 -14.92 -6.86
CA GLY A 158 0.48 -15.00 -6.32
C GLY A 158 1.41 -13.92 -6.86
N LYS A 159 0.87 -12.74 -7.24
CA LYS A 159 1.65 -11.63 -7.79
C LYS A 159 1.68 -10.45 -6.81
N PRO A 160 2.76 -9.64 -6.82
CA PRO A 160 2.83 -8.45 -5.97
C PRO A 160 1.64 -7.51 -6.22
N TYR A 161 1.07 -6.97 -5.14
CA TYR A 161 -0.03 -6.00 -5.22
C TYR A 161 0.28 -4.84 -6.17
N THR A 162 1.51 -4.35 -6.15
CA THR A 162 1.99 -3.26 -7.01
C THR A 162 1.81 -3.57 -8.49
N SER A 163 2.20 -4.79 -8.92
CA SER A 163 2.06 -5.20 -10.32
C SER A 163 0.59 -5.29 -10.74
N VAL A 164 -0.25 -5.84 -9.86
CA VAL A 164 -1.70 -5.94 -10.12
C VAL A 164 -2.33 -4.56 -10.19
N LYS A 165 -1.93 -3.63 -9.32
CA LYS A 165 -2.40 -2.24 -9.32
C LYS A 165 -2.00 -1.51 -10.60
N ILE A 166 -0.75 -1.61 -11.04
CA ILE A 166 -0.29 -0.99 -12.30
C ILE A 166 -1.13 -1.47 -13.48
N VAL A 167 -1.29 -2.78 -13.60
CA VAL A 167 -2.07 -3.37 -14.72
C VAL A 167 -3.52 -2.90 -14.66
N SER A 168 -4.10 -2.81 -13.46
CA SER A 168 -5.46 -2.31 -13.27
C SER A 168 -5.59 -0.82 -13.62
N ASP A 169 -4.68 0.03 -13.13
CA ASP A 169 -4.68 1.46 -13.40
C ASP A 169 -4.50 1.75 -14.90
N LEU A 170 -3.58 1.04 -15.57
CA LEU A 170 -3.42 1.10 -17.02
C LEU A 170 -4.68 0.62 -17.76
N GLY A 171 -5.25 -0.50 -17.32
CA GLY A 171 -6.47 -1.04 -17.90
C GLY A 171 -7.64 -0.05 -17.83
N MET A 172 -7.85 0.57 -16.66
CA MET A 172 -8.90 1.59 -16.49
C MET A 172 -8.64 2.82 -17.36
N THR A 173 -7.39 3.29 -17.40
CA THR A 173 -7.00 4.46 -18.20
C THR A 173 -7.19 4.20 -19.69
N ILE A 174 -6.73 3.04 -20.21
CA ILE A 174 -6.87 2.67 -21.61
C ILE A 174 -8.35 2.50 -21.97
N THR A 175 -9.12 1.80 -21.14
CA THR A 175 -10.57 1.62 -21.37
C THR A 175 -11.29 2.95 -21.41
N SER A 176 -10.99 3.85 -20.47
CA SER A 176 -11.54 5.20 -20.42
C SER A 176 -11.16 6.01 -21.66
N ALA A 177 -9.90 5.97 -22.10
CA ALA A 177 -9.44 6.66 -23.30
C ALA A 177 -10.14 6.14 -24.57
N VAL A 178 -10.26 4.83 -24.72
CA VAL A 178 -10.96 4.20 -25.86
C VAL A 178 -12.44 4.60 -25.88
N LEU A 179 -13.13 4.53 -24.74
CA LEU A 179 -14.53 4.93 -24.65
C LEU A 179 -14.71 6.42 -24.96
N CYS A 180 -13.84 7.30 -24.46
CA CYS A 180 -13.88 8.72 -24.79
C CYS A 180 -13.68 8.95 -26.29
N LEU A 181 -12.68 8.34 -26.93
CA LEU A 181 -12.40 8.50 -28.34
C LEU A 181 -13.54 7.97 -29.24
N VAL A 182 -14.08 6.80 -28.90
CA VAL A 182 -15.11 6.15 -29.73
C VAL A 182 -16.46 6.85 -29.64
N PHE A 183 -16.86 7.27 -28.43
CA PHE A 183 -18.23 7.77 -28.22
C PHE A 183 -18.31 9.29 -28.04
N ILE A 184 -17.25 9.97 -27.59
CA ILE A 184 -17.22 11.42 -27.38
C ILE A 184 -16.44 12.11 -28.50
N GLY A 185 -15.43 11.44 -29.08
CA GLY A 185 -14.55 11.98 -30.14
C GLY A 185 -13.32 12.73 -29.59
N GLU A 186 -13.19 12.88 -28.29
CA GLU A 186 -12.04 13.55 -27.63
C GLU A 186 -11.65 12.87 -26.33
N LEU A 187 -10.42 13.09 -25.87
CA LEU A 187 -9.88 12.55 -24.61
C LEU A 187 -10.32 13.43 -23.42
N ALA A 188 -11.60 13.41 -23.05
CA ALA A 188 -12.14 14.28 -22.00
C ALA A 188 -11.68 13.86 -20.58
N ALA A 189 -11.66 12.55 -20.28
CA ALA A 189 -11.31 12.03 -18.95
C ALA A 189 -9.83 11.70 -18.78
N VAL A 190 -9.12 11.40 -19.87
CA VAL A 190 -7.73 10.95 -19.86
C VAL A 190 -6.89 11.92 -20.70
N ARG A 191 -6.05 12.70 -20.02
CA ARG A 191 -5.14 13.66 -20.66
C ARG A 191 -3.78 13.62 -19.97
N GLU A 192 -2.93 14.60 -20.26
CA GLU A 192 -1.60 14.76 -19.67
C GLU A 192 -1.63 14.74 -18.12
N GLY A 193 -2.66 15.31 -17.51
CA GLY A 193 -2.86 15.31 -16.08
C GLY A 193 -3.05 13.91 -15.48
N THR A 194 -3.61 12.95 -16.22
CA THR A 194 -3.77 11.57 -15.73
C THR A 194 -2.42 10.90 -15.49
N LEU A 195 -1.42 11.15 -16.36
CA LEU A 195 -0.06 10.66 -16.16
C LEU A 195 0.61 11.36 -14.97
N ILE A 196 0.45 12.69 -14.89
CA ILE A 196 1.01 13.47 -13.77
C ILE A 196 0.43 12.98 -12.44
N THR A 197 -0.89 12.81 -12.34
CA THR A 197 -1.54 12.36 -11.10
C THR A 197 -1.13 10.97 -10.69
N ALA A 198 -0.90 10.04 -11.64
CA ALA A 198 -0.44 8.70 -11.37
C ALA A 198 0.93 8.67 -10.64
N PHE A 199 1.84 9.57 -10.98
CA PHE A 199 3.15 9.66 -10.35
C PHE A 199 3.17 10.59 -9.14
N PHE A 200 2.51 11.73 -9.22
CA PHE A 200 2.61 12.79 -8.23
C PHE A 200 1.87 12.44 -6.94
N CYS A 201 0.68 11.86 -7.04
CA CYS A 201 -0.13 11.51 -5.87
C CYS A 201 0.59 10.55 -4.91
N GLY A 202 1.28 9.53 -5.44
CA GLY A 202 2.06 8.60 -4.61
C GLY A 202 3.23 9.26 -3.88
N SER A 203 3.90 10.21 -4.56
CA SER A 203 4.98 10.99 -3.97
C SER A 203 4.51 11.81 -2.78
N GLU A 204 3.35 12.46 -2.93
CA GLU A 204 2.75 13.28 -1.88
C GLU A 204 2.26 12.45 -0.69
N ILE A 205 1.67 11.26 -0.93
CA ILE A 205 1.27 10.35 0.16
C ILE A 205 2.50 9.99 1.00
N LYS A 206 3.63 9.66 0.35
CA LYS A 206 4.89 9.37 1.06
C LYS A 206 5.41 10.58 1.83
N PHE A 207 5.35 11.76 1.22
CA PHE A 207 5.71 13.02 1.89
C PHE A 207 4.88 13.22 3.15
N PHE A 208 3.54 13.12 3.08
CA PHE A 208 2.66 13.26 4.24
C PHE A 208 2.94 12.19 5.30
N SER A 209 3.14 10.94 4.90
CA SER A 209 3.46 9.84 5.82
C SER A 209 4.79 10.04 6.55
N THR A 210 5.74 10.74 5.93
CA THR A 210 7.07 10.99 6.50
C THR A 210 7.07 12.22 7.41
N TYR A 211 6.48 13.32 6.95
CA TYR A 211 6.59 14.63 7.62
C TYR A 211 5.42 14.93 8.57
N LEU A 212 4.23 14.36 8.33
CA LEU A 212 3.05 14.61 9.18
C LEU A 212 2.86 13.55 10.30
N LYS A 213 3.94 12.91 10.75
CA LYS A 213 3.89 11.95 11.88
C LYS A 213 3.28 12.55 13.14
N SER A 214 3.58 13.83 13.43
CA SER A 214 3.00 14.55 14.57
C SER A 214 1.48 14.66 14.46
N LEU A 215 0.94 14.89 13.25
CA LEU A 215 -0.50 14.93 13.00
C LEU A 215 -1.14 13.55 13.19
N THR A 216 -0.46 12.46 12.74
CA THR A 216 -0.92 11.09 13.00
C THR A 216 -1.10 10.83 14.49
N TYR A 217 -0.15 11.25 15.30
CA TYR A 217 -0.19 11.04 16.76
C TYR A 217 -1.19 11.96 17.47
N LEU A 218 -1.41 13.16 16.95
CA LEU A 218 -2.43 14.07 17.47
C LEU A 218 -3.84 13.54 17.22
N LEU A 219 -4.11 13.04 16.00
CA LEU A 219 -5.43 12.52 15.62
C LEU A 219 -5.69 11.14 16.23
N LEU A 220 -4.69 10.29 16.27
CA LEU A 220 -4.79 8.88 16.70
C LEU A 220 -3.58 8.52 17.59
N PRO A 221 -3.56 8.95 18.85
CA PRO A 221 -2.47 8.66 19.78
C PRO A 221 -2.27 7.16 20.03
N GLU A 222 -3.30 6.34 19.81
CA GLU A 222 -3.24 4.89 19.93
C GLU A 222 -2.28 4.24 18.92
N ASN A 223 -2.05 4.88 17.77
CA ASN A 223 -1.05 4.41 16.79
C ASN A 223 0.38 4.49 17.32
N LEU A 224 0.68 5.40 18.26
CA LEU A 224 1.95 5.45 18.99
C LEU A 224 2.12 4.24 19.89
N ILE A 225 1.10 3.96 20.69
CA ILE A 225 1.12 2.85 21.65
C ILE A 225 1.31 1.52 20.91
N GLN A 226 0.65 1.34 19.78
CA GLN A 226 0.81 0.15 18.96
C GLN A 226 2.23 0.04 18.40
N LYS A 227 2.80 1.14 17.89
CA LYS A 227 4.17 1.16 17.38
C LYS A 227 5.22 0.92 18.46
N GLU A 228 4.98 1.41 19.68
CA GLU A 228 5.84 1.16 20.83
C GLU A 228 5.74 -0.30 21.28
N ARG A 229 4.53 -0.89 21.28
CA ARG A 229 4.34 -2.32 21.54
C ARG A 229 5.02 -3.19 20.48
N GLU A 230 4.84 -2.88 19.17
CA GLU A 230 5.53 -3.58 18.10
C GLU A 230 7.06 -3.49 18.22
N LYS A 231 7.59 -2.36 18.72
CA LYS A 231 9.03 -2.22 19.07
C LYS A 231 9.45 -3.03 20.27
N GLN A 232 8.57 -3.19 21.27
CA GLN A 232 8.86 -3.96 22.49
C GLN A 232 8.69 -5.47 22.25
N GLU A 233 7.86 -5.88 21.30
CA GLU A 233 7.68 -7.28 20.86
C GLU A 233 8.83 -7.78 19.98
N LEU A 234 9.67 -6.89 19.44
CA LEU A 234 10.93 -7.30 18.83
C LEU A 234 11.83 -7.83 19.93
N PRO A 235 12.30 -9.08 19.85
CA PRO A 235 13.20 -9.64 20.86
C PRO A 235 14.38 -8.69 21.02
N LYS A 236 14.65 -8.26 22.26
CA LYS A 236 15.88 -7.54 22.56
C LYS A 236 17.00 -8.51 22.27
N VAL A 237 17.73 -8.28 21.18
CA VAL A 237 18.87 -9.09 20.83
C VAL A 237 19.85 -9.03 21.97
N SER A 238 20.10 -10.19 22.59
CA SER A 238 21.03 -10.29 23.72
C SER A 238 22.43 -9.93 23.21
N GLU A 239 23.05 -8.90 23.77
CA GLU A 239 24.43 -8.52 23.45
C GLU A 239 25.45 -9.60 23.81
N GLN A 240 25.01 -10.70 24.43
CA GLN A 240 25.85 -11.79 24.90
C GLN A 240 26.22 -12.80 23.80
N HIS A 241 25.43 -12.89 22.75
CA HIS A 241 25.65 -13.85 21.66
C HIS A 241 26.43 -13.22 20.51
N PHE A 242 27.38 -14.01 19.96
CA PHE A 242 28.14 -13.62 18.78
C PHE A 242 27.40 -14.02 17.51
N VAL A 243 27.20 -13.10 16.59
CA VAL A 243 26.51 -13.37 15.31
C VAL A 243 27.44 -13.04 14.15
N LEU A 244 27.71 -14.05 13.31
CA LEU A 244 28.42 -13.87 12.07
C LEU A 244 27.41 -13.79 10.91
N THR A 245 27.36 -12.68 10.19
CA THR A 245 26.58 -12.59 8.94
C THR A 245 27.49 -12.64 7.73
N VAL A 246 27.15 -13.49 6.75
CA VAL A 246 27.91 -13.63 5.51
C VAL A 246 27.04 -13.22 4.34
N SER A 247 27.40 -12.12 3.67
CA SER A 247 26.80 -11.69 2.41
C SER A 247 27.58 -12.26 1.25
N HIS A 248 26.90 -12.75 0.23
CA HIS A 248 27.58 -13.36 -0.91
C HIS A 248 26.83 -13.10 -2.23
N GLU A 249 27.59 -13.07 -3.33
CA GLU A 249 27.03 -13.12 -4.67
C GLU A 249 26.83 -14.57 -5.14
N TYR A 250 25.93 -14.77 -6.10
CA TYR A 250 25.69 -16.08 -6.66
C TYR A 250 26.98 -16.64 -7.29
N GLY A 251 27.33 -17.86 -6.93
CA GLY A 251 28.55 -18.53 -7.44
C GLY A 251 29.85 -18.15 -6.73
N SER A 252 29.87 -17.20 -5.77
CA SER A 252 31.08 -16.78 -5.04
C SER A 252 31.63 -17.81 -4.05
N GLY A 253 30.88 -18.87 -3.75
CA GLY A 253 31.26 -19.85 -2.73
C GLY A 253 31.00 -19.43 -1.29
N GLY A 254 30.39 -18.25 -1.05
CA GLY A 254 30.15 -17.71 0.29
C GLY A 254 29.35 -18.64 1.20
N ARG A 255 28.36 -19.36 0.69
CA ARG A 255 27.62 -20.40 1.44
C ARG A 255 28.54 -21.52 1.95
N THR A 256 29.46 -21.99 1.11
CA THR A 256 30.39 -23.05 1.48
C THR A 256 31.36 -22.58 2.58
N ILE A 257 31.86 -21.37 2.44
CA ILE A 257 32.76 -20.75 3.43
C ILE A 257 32.01 -20.55 4.76
N ALA A 258 30.81 -19.99 4.73
CA ALA A 258 30.00 -19.76 5.92
C ALA A 258 29.67 -21.07 6.67
N ARG A 259 29.32 -22.12 5.94
CA ARG A 259 29.06 -23.45 6.51
C ARG A 259 30.30 -24.05 7.17
N ARG A 260 31.48 -23.88 6.53
CA ARG A 260 32.75 -24.34 7.10
C ARG A 260 33.10 -23.57 8.36
N ILE A 261 32.92 -22.25 8.37
CA ILE A 261 33.14 -21.41 9.58
C ILE A 261 32.21 -21.86 10.71
N ALA A 262 30.93 -22.07 10.42
CA ALA A 262 29.96 -22.53 11.42
C ALA A 262 30.39 -23.89 12.02
N HIS A 263 30.83 -24.82 11.18
CA HIS A 263 31.32 -26.13 11.63
C HIS A 263 32.58 -26.02 12.48
N GLU A 264 33.57 -25.25 12.07
CA GLU A 264 34.84 -25.07 12.80
C GLU A 264 34.64 -24.38 14.16
N LEU A 265 33.67 -23.44 14.25
CA LEU A 265 33.33 -22.73 15.46
C LEU A 265 32.29 -23.45 16.34
N GLY A 266 31.70 -24.55 15.86
CA GLY A 266 30.61 -25.24 16.53
C GLY A 266 29.33 -24.41 16.67
N LEU A 267 29.09 -23.48 15.73
CA LEU A 267 27.94 -22.58 15.75
C LEU A 267 26.79 -23.07 14.86
N PRO A 268 25.53 -22.86 15.25
CA PRO A 268 24.38 -23.05 14.38
C PRO A 268 24.52 -22.26 13.07
N TYR A 269 24.12 -22.87 11.96
CA TYR A 269 24.15 -22.29 10.62
C TYR A 269 22.73 -22.08 10.11
N TYR A 270 22.43 -20.89 9.66
CA TYR A 270 21.12 -20.51 9.13
C TYR A 270 21.24 -19.90 7.73
N ASP A 271 20.50 -20.46 6.78
CA ASP A 271 20.39 -20.00 5.38
C ASP A 271 18.92 -20.13 4.95
N THR A 272 18.55 -21.24 4.30
CA THR A 272 17.19 -21.53 3.87
C THR A 272 16.23 -21.84 5.03
N GLU A 273 16.74 -22.20 6.18
CA GLU A 273 15.98 -22.44 7.40
C GLU A 273 15.19 -21.22 7.86
N ILE A 274 15.71 -20.01 7.60
CA ILE A 274 15.01 -18.77 7.92
C ILE A 274 13.69 -18.64 7.15
N ILE A 275 13.66 -19.09 5.87
CA ILE A 275 12.42 -19.11 5.08
C ILE A 275 11.41 -20.06 5.71
N LYS A 276 11.83 -21.25 6.11
CA LYS A 276 10.95 -22.24 6.75
C LYS A 276 10.35 -21.69 8.03
N MET A 277 11.18 -21.09 8.88
CA MET A 277 10.74 -20.48 10.12
C MET A 277 9.82 -19.27 9.88
N ALA A 278 10.02 -18.51 8.82
CA ALA A 278 9.14 -17.43 8.41
C ALA A 278 7.79 -17.96 7.86
N ALA A 279 7.82 -19.05 7.08
CA ALA A 279 6.63 -19.70 6.55
C ALA A 279 5.74 -20.28 7.66
N GLU A 280 6.33 -20.96 8.65
CA GLU A 280 5.62 -21.51 9.81
C GLU A 280 4.87 -20.44 10.64
N ARG A 281 5.32 -19.19 10.56
CA ARG A 281 4.75 -18.04 11.30
C ARG A 281 3.84 -17.16 10.46
N SER A 282 3.59 -17.52 9.23
CA SER A 282 2.79 -16.76 8.27
C SER A 282 1.78 -17.67 7.56
N ASP A 283 0.82 -17.05 6.90
CA ASP A 283 -0.13 -17.76 6.01
C ASP A 283 0.49 -18.04 4.61
N PHE A 284 1.79 -17.77 4.43
CA PHE A 284 2.49 -17.98 3.16
C PHE A 284 3.10 -19.39 3.08
N ALA A 285 2.93 -20.05 1.95
CA ALA A 285 3.63 -21.32 1.68
C ALA A 285 5.14 -21.10 1.51
N GLU A 286 5.98 -22.05 1.96
CA GLU A 286 7.45 -21.96 1.85
C GLU A 286 7.91 -21.75 0.40
N GLU A 287 7.26 -22.41 -0.55
CA GLU A 287 7.54 -22.29 -1.99
C GLU A 287 7.26 -20.89 -2.53
N TYR A 288 6.19 -20.25 -2.04
CA TYR A 288 5.84 -18.88 -2.36
C TYR A 288 6.86 -17.86 -1.84
N LEU A 289 7.39 -18.08 -0.63
CA LEU A 289 8.44 -17.23 -0.06
C LEU A 289 9.74 -17.33 -0.86
N LYS A 290 10.15 -18.54 -1.24
CA LYS A 290 11.36 -18.78 -2.07
C LYS A 290 11.27 -18.11 -3.44
N GLU A 291 10.11 -18.21 -4.11
CA GLU A 291 9.92 -17.64 -5.45
C GLU A 291 9.97 -16.10 -5.44
N HIS A 292 9.48 -15.47 -4.38
CA HIS A 292 9.42 -14.00 -4.29
C HIS A 292 10.70 -13.36 -3.78
N GLU A 293 11.55 -14.11 -3.10
CA GLU A 293 12.86 -13.64 -2.64
C GLU A 293 13.85 -13.43 -3.80
N GLU A 294 13.88 -14.33 -4.78
CA GLU A 294 14.80 -14.26 -5.92
C GLU A 294 14.45 -13.14 -6.92
N LYS A 295 13.20 -12.65 -6.89
CA LYS A 295 12.69 -11.62 -7.80
C LYS A 295 12.85 -10.18 -7.28
N ILE A 296 13.85 -9.88 -6.46
CA ILE A 296 14.20 -8.47 -6.15
C ILE A 296 14.79 -7.87 -7.44
N SER A 297 13.88 -7.45 -8.30
CA SER A 297 14.19 -6.91 -9.61
C SER A 297 14.84 -5.54 -9.48
N SER A 298 16.03 -5.39 -10.08
CA SER A 298 16.81 -4.15 -10.20
C SER A 298 16.20 -3.12 -11.15
N THR A 299 14.98 -3.31 -11.61
CA THR A 299 14.35 -2.45 -12.62
C THR A 299 13.97 -1.09 -12.02
N ALA A 300 14.36 0.00 -12.68
CA ALA A 300 14.06 1.38 -12.24
C ALA A 300 12.56 1.63 -12.02
N LEU A 301 11.70 1.00 -12.83
CA LEU A 301 10.24 0.99 -12.66
C LEU A 301 9.81 0.37 -11.32
N TYR A 302 10.46 -0.71 -10.88
CA TYR A 302 10.15 -1.35 -9.61
C TYR A 302 10.49 -0.43 -8.43
N ARG A 303 11.66 0.24 -8.46
CA ARG A 303 12.05 1.21 -7.42
C ARG A 303 11.12 2.43 -7.38
N LEU A 304 10.64 2.87 -8.53
CA LEU A 304 9.69 3.98 -8.62
C LEU A 304 8.33 3.58 -7.99
N PHE A 305 7.91 2.34 -8.21
CA PHE A 305 6.66 1.80 -7.68
C PHE A 305 6.74 1.40 -6.21
N ASP A 306 7.86 0.85 -5.77
CA ASP A 306 8.13 0.59 -4.36
C ASP A 306 8.15 1.89 -3.56
N TRP A 307 8.69 2.95 -4.15
CA TRP A 307 8.59 4.29 -3.63
C TRP A 307 7.13 4.79 -3.54
N TYR A 308 6.28 4.48 -4.51
CA TYR A 308 4.85 4.83 -4.53
C TYR A 308 4.05 4.06 -3.47
N THR A 309 4.30 2.77 -3.29
CA THR A 309 3.54 1.88 -2.38
C THR A 309 4.11 1.81 -0.97
N GLY A 310 5.34 2.24 -0.74
CA GLY A 310 6.01 2.22 0.57
C GLY A 310 5.36 3.10 1.65
N ALA A 311 4.33 3.89 1.31
CA ALA A 311 3.51 4.66 2.24
C ALA A 311 2.34 3.86 2.86
N LEU A 312 2.06 2.63 2.38
CA LEU A 312 0.90 1.85 2.80
C LEU A 312 1.10 1.19 4.19
N PRO A 313 0.02 1.01 4.99
CA PRO A 313 0.10 0.33 6.29
C PRO A 313 0.49 -1.16 6.16
N GLY A 314 1.01 -1.77 7.23
CA GLY A 314 1.63 -3.10 7.28
C GLY A 314 0.95 -4.23 6.49
N ASN A 315 -0.38 -4.38 6.55
CA ASN A 315 -1.12 -5.40 5.78
C ASN A 315 -1.34 -5.04 4.30
N GLN A 316 -0.96 -3.83 3.88
CA GLN A 316 -1.07 -3.33 2.50
C GLN A 316 0.30 -3.15 1.86
N ARG A 317 1.37 -3.46 2.60
CA ARG A 317 2.73 -3.41 2.09
C ARG A 317 2.92 -4.46 1.00
N PRO A 318 3.81 -4.21 0.02
CA PRO A 318 4.20 -5.22 -0.94
C PRO A 318 4.54 -6.53 -0.24
N VAL A 319 4.19 -7.65 -0.85
CA VAL A 319 4.44 -8.99 -0.27
C VAL A 319 5.91 -9.15 0.10
N GLN A 320 6.83 -8.61 -0.70
CA GLN A 320 8.27 -8.61 -0.41
C GLN A 320 8.61 -7.89 0.91
N GLU A 321 7.97 -6.79 1.20
CA GLU A 321 8.20 -6.10 2.48
C GLU A 321 7.61 -6.88 3.66
N GLN A 322 6.48 -7.54 3.47
CA GLN A 322 5.91 -8.43 4.48
C GLN A 322 6.84 -9.63 4.74
N ILE A 323 7.37 -10.24 3.67
CA ILE A 323 8.36 -11.32 3.75
C ILE A 323 9.62 -10.82 4.47
N PHE A 324 10.16 -9.67 4.06
CA PHE A 324 11.33 -9.08 4.69
C PHE A 324 11.10 -8.82 6.19
N GLN A 325 9.94 -8.31 6.59
CA GLN A 325 9.62 -8.09 8.01
C GLN A 325 9.51 -9.40 8.79
N LEU A 326 8.98 -10.46 8.18
CA LEU A 326 8.92 -11.79 8.79
C LEU A 326 10.32 -12.38 8.96
N GLU A 327 11.13 -12.33 7.91
CA GLU A 327 12.52 -12.80 7.96
C GLU A 327 13.36 -11.98 8.95
N ALA A 328 13.18 -10.65 8.98
CA ALA A 328 13.87 -9.79 9.95
C ALA A 328 13.53 -10.17 11.39
N LYS A 329 12.28 -10.50 11.70
CA LYS A 329 11.89 -10.99 13.03
C LYS A 329 12.55 -12.32 13.35
N VAL A 330 12.55 -13.27 12.43
CA VAL A 330 13.20 -14.57 12.61
C VAL A 330 14.71 -14.41 12.84
N ILE A 331 15.38 -13.57 12.03
CA ILE A 331 16.81 -13.28 12.17
C ILE A 331 17.13 -12.68 13.54
N GLN A 332 16.34 -11.73 14.02
CA GLN A 332 16.51 -11.13 15.32
C GLN A 332 16.28 -12.12 16.46
N GLU A 333 15.29 -12.98 16.36
CA GLU A 333 15.01 -14.01 17.37
C GLU A 333 16.10 -15.07 17.43
N VAL A 334 16.62 -15.52 16.29
CA VAL A 334 17.74 -16.45 16.22
C VAL A 334 18.99 -15.84 16.83
N ALA A 335 19.31 -14.59 16.48
CA ALA A 335 20.44 -13.84 17.02
C ALA A 335 20.32 -13.55 18.54
N ALA A 336 19.09 -13.47 19.05
CA ALA A 336 18.84 -13.27 20.48
C ALA A 336 18.97 -14.57 21.31
N LYS A 337 18.76 -15.72 20.64
CA LYS A 337 18.72 -17.01 21.31
C LYS A 337 20.11 -17.61 21.51
N ASP A 338 20.95 -17.60 20.47
CA ASP A 338 22.26 -18.24 20.48
C ASP A 338 23.26 -17.53 19.56
N SER A 339 24.57 -17.79 19.79
CA SER A 339 25.61 -17.42 18.82
C SER A 339 25.45 -18.25 17.55
N CYS A 340 25.47 -17.61 16.38
CA CYS A 340 25.14 -18.28 15.13
C CYS A 340 25.81 -17.65 13.90
N VAL A 341 25.78 -18.39 12.79
CA VAL A 341 26.17 -17.92 11.46
C VAL A 341 24.93 -17.83 10.58
N ILE A 342 24.67 -16.62 10.03
CA ILE A 342 23.52 -16.35 9.17
C ILE A 342 24.01 -15.93 7.78
N VAL A 343 23.45 -16.52 6.72
CA VAL A 343 23.88 -16.28 5.34
C VAL A 343 22.81 -15.56 4.55
N GLY A 344 23.20 -14.43 3.91
CA GLY A 344 22.35 -13.63 3.06
C GLY A 344 21.22 -12.89 3.79
N ARG A 345 20.09 -12.67 3.09
CA ARG A 345 18.81 -12.13 3.63
C ARG A 345 18.92 -10.76 4.29
N LEU A 346 19.88 -9.96 3.84
CA LEU A 346 20.15 -8.66 4.45
C LEU A 346 20.42 -8.74 5.96
N ALA A 347 20.87 -9.91 6.47
CA ALA A 347 21.12 -10.10 7.89
C ALA A 347 22.13 -9.09 8.43
N ASN A 348 23.13 -8.71 7.63
CA ASN A 348 24.08 -7.64 7.94
C ASN A 348 23.38 -6.27 8.16
N TYR A 349 22.35 -5.96 7.39
CA TYR A 349 21.56 -4.74 7.55
C TYR A 349 20.61 -4.82 8.75
N ILE A 350 19.95 -5.96 8.95
CA ILE A 350 19.01 -6.21 10.05
C ILE A 350 19.72 -6.14 11.40
N LEU A 351 20.92 -6.71 11.47
CA LEU A 351 21.75 -6.79 12.70
C LEU A 351 22.81 -5.70 12.81
N GLN A 352 22.76 -4.65 11.99
CA GLN A 352 23.73 -3.56 11.96
C GLN A 352 23.98 -2.89 13.32
N LYS A 353 22.99 -2.91 14.21
CA LYS A 353 23.08 -2.33 15.56
C LYS A 353 23.43 -3.36 16.64
N HIS A 354 23.67 -4.60 16.27
CA HIS A 354 24.07 -5.65 17.18
C HIS A 354 25.55 -5.50 17.51
N ARG A 355 25.88 -5.23 18.76
CA ARG A 355 27.27 -4.91 19.17
C ARG A 355 28.26 -6.07 18.98
N ASN A 356 27.78 -7.31 19.11
CA ASN A 356 28.62 -8.50 19.01
C ASN A 356 28.38 -9.23 17.69
N SER A 357 28.43 -8.50 16.57
CA SER A 357 28.28 -9.05 15.23
C SER A 357 29.47 -8.75 14.35
N LEU A 358 29.82 -9.72 13.52
CA LEU A 358 30.78 -9.58 12.42
C LEU A 358 30.06 -9.75 11.09
N HIS A 359 30.23 -8.79 10.19
CA HIS A 359 29.62 -8.80 8.87
C HIS A 359 30.70 -9.01 7.80
N ILE A 360 30.59 -10.07 7.00
CA ILE A 360 31.50 -10.45 5.92
C ILE A 360 30.77 -10.47 4.58
#